data_aac6ce66a8c211d79f0f12c9ccc27416
#
_entry.id   aac6ce66a8c211d79f0f12c9ccc27416
#
_cell.length_a   1.000
_cell.length_b   1.000
_cell.length_c   1.000
_cell.angle_alpha   90.00
_cell.angle_beta   90.00
_cell.angle_gamma   90.00
#
_symmetry.space_group_name_H-M   'P 1'
#
loop_
_entity.id
_entity.type
_entity.pdbx_description
1 polymer ?
#
loop_
_entity_poly.entity_id
_entity_poly.type
_entity_poly.pdbx_seq_one_letter_code
_entity_poly.pdbx_strand_id
1 'polypeptide(L)'
;MDNSSIKKNIRRIRKARKLTQEEMAHRLGISLTAYRDLEKGSTSVVNGHIMKMAMLLNTSTEEIVLGYKPVQAEGATVEDVQEEYSIRITSYEKRINDLEKIIATLEETVRTKNDVILMLKKRLDKEK
;
A
#
# COMPACT_ATOMS: atom_id res chain seq x y z
N MET A 1 3.72 10.09 -8.68
CA MET A 1 3.21 9.37 -7.49
C MET A 1 1.71 9.34 -7.52
N ASP A 2 1.18 8.18 -7.31
CA ASP A 2 -0.26 7.98 -7.36
C ASP A 2 -0.90 8.38 -6.02
N ASN A 3 -1.98 9.13 -6.09
CA ASN A 3 -2.81 9.54 -4.93
C ASN A 3 -3.25 8.31 -4.09
N SER A 4 -3.44 7.16 -4.72
CA SER A 4 -3.77 5.89 -4.06
C SER A 4 -2.68 5.41 -3.11
N SER A 5 -1.41 5.54 -3.49
CA SER A 5 -0.28 5.15 -2.65
C SER A 5 -0.16 6.04 -1.41
N ILE A 6 -0.35 7.34 -1.57
CA ILE A 6 -0.35 8.30 -0.46
C ILE A 6 -1.45 7.96 0.54
N LYS A 7 -2.65 7.65 0.08
CA LYS A 7 -3.79 7.25 0.93
C LYS A 7 -3.51 5.97 1.72
N LYS A 8 -2.90 4.97 1.08
CA LYS A 8 -2.46 3.73 1.74
C LYS A 8 -1.43 4.02 2.84
N ASN A 9 -0.49 4.92 2.57
CA ASN A 9 0.53 5.33 3.54
C ASN A 9 -0.12 6.01 4.76
N ILE A 10 -1.01 6.96 4.55
CA ILE A 10 -1.74 7.63 5.62
C ILE A 10 -2.47 6.61 6.50
N ARG A 11 -3.21 5.69 5.89
CA ARG A 11 -3.92 4.64 6.60
C ARG A 11 -2.98 3.74 7.41
N ARG A 12 -1.85 3.36 6.83
CA ARG A 12 -0.83 2.54 7.49
C ARG A 12 -0.25 3.26 8.71
N ILE A 13 0.16 4.52 8.54
CA ILE A 13 0.76 5.33 9.62
C ILE A 13 -0.28 5.59 10.72
N ARG A 14 -1.52 5.94 10.37
CA ARG A 14 -2.61 6.11 11.33
C ARG A 14 -2.82 4.87 12.19
N LYS A 15 -2.91 3.70 11.57
CA LYS A 15 -3.08 2.43 12.28
C LYS A 15 -1.89 2.10 13.18
N ALA A 16 -0.67 2.36 12.72
CA ALA A 16 0.53 2.19 13.53
C ALA A 16 0.53 3.09 14.78
N ARG A 17 -0.12 4.26 14.69
CA ARG A 17 -0.32 5.18 15.82
C ARG A 17 -1.57 4.85 16.66
N LYS A 18 -2.28 3.76 16.32
CA LYS A 18 -3.52 3.31 17.01
C LYS A 18 -4.63 4.37 17.01
N LEU A 19 -4.65 5.25 16.02
CA LEU A 19 -5.67 6.28 15.86
C LEU A 19 -6.84 5.75 15.02
N THR A 20 -8.06 6.08 15.43
CA THR A 20 -9.27 5.80 14.65
C THR A 20 -9.48 6.86 13.56
N GLN A 21 -10.32 6.55 12.57
CA GLN A 21 -10.70 7.52 11.55
C GLN A 21 -11.46 8.71 12.17
N GLU A 22 -12.26 8.45 13.18
CA GLU A 22 -13.03 9.45 13.89
C GLU A 22 -12.12 10.43 14.66
N GLU A 23 -11.12 9.91 15.37
CA GLU A 23 -10.11 10.74 16.05
C GLU A 23 -9.33 11.61 15.08
N MET A 24 -8.96 11.06 13.92
CA MET A 24 -8.28 11.84 12.87
C MET A 24 -9.19 12.95 12.30
N ALA A 25 -10.45 12.64 12.01
CA ALA A 25 -11.43 13.60 11.54
C ALA A 25 -11.61 14.74 12.55
N HIS A 26 -11.80 14.39 13.82
CA HIS A 26 -11.94 15.35 14.90
C HIS A 26 -10.73 16.30 15.03
N ARG A 27 -9.53 15.73 15.03
CA ARG A 27 -8.27 16.50 15.12
C ARG A 27 -7.99 17.37 13.90
N LEU A 28 -8.46 16.95 12.72
CA LEU A 28 -8.37 17.74 11.50
C LEU A 28 -9.46 18.82 11.40
N GLY A 29 -10.50 18.74 12.24
CA GLY A 29 -11.64 19.64 12.19
C GLY A 29 -12.55 19.41 11.00
N ILE A 30 -12.65 18.18 10.51
CA ILE A 30 -13.51 17.77 9.39
C ILE A 30 -14.48 16.66 9.81
N SER A 31 -15.51 16.42 9.00
CA SER A 31 -16.44 15.33 9.26
C SER A 31 -15.78 13.96 9.05
N LEU A 32 -16.32 12.92 9.69
CA LEU A 32 -15.86 11.54 9.50
C LEU A 32 -15.99 11.10 8.04
N THR A 33 -17.06 11.51 7.37
CA THR A 33 -17.26 11.23 5.94
C THR A 33 -16.18 11.87 5.10
N ALA A 34 -15.86 13.15 5.33
CA ALA A 34 -14.78 13.84 4.64
C ALA A 34 -13.41 13.17 4.87
N TYR A 35 -13.15 12.71 6.09
CA TYR A 35 -11.91 11.98 6.38
C TYR A 35 -11.85 10.62 5.66
N ARG A 36 -12.96 9.88 5.61
CA ARG A 36 -13.05 8.62 4.86
C ARG A 36 -12.78 8.82 3.38
N ASP A 37 -13.28 9.91 2.80
CA ASP A 37 -13.00 10.26 1.41
C ASP A 37 -11.54 10.65 1.19
N LEU A 38 -10.91 11.33 2.14
CA LEU A 38 -9.47 11.58 2.12
C LEU A 38 -8.64 10.28 2.17
N GLU A 39 -9.07 9.29 2.93
CA GLU A 39 -8.33 8.02 3.11
C GLU A 39 -8.62 6.98 2.03
N LYS A 40 -9.79 7.00 1.40
CA LYS A 40 -10.24 5.98 0.43
C LYS A 40 -10.83 6.52 -0.87
N GLY A 41 -11.40 7.71 -0.84
CA GLY A 41 -12.14 8.27 -1.96
C GLY A 41 -11.26 8.81 -3.09
N SER A 42 -11.88 9.51 -4.03
CA SER A 42 -11.21 10.15 -5.17
C SER A 42 -10.58 11.50 -4.85
N THR A 43 -10.85 12.06 -3.69
CA THR A 43 -10.34 13.39 -3.27
C THR A 43 -8.83 13.40 -3.22
N SER A 44 -8.20 14.44 -3.76
CA SER A 44 -6.76 14.63 -3.66
C SER A 44 -6.34 14.89 -2.22
N VAL A 45 -5.31 14.19 -1.76
CA VAL A 45 -4.73 14.36 -0.42
C VAL A 45 -3.62 15.42 -0.41
N VAL A 46 -3.05 15.68 -1.58
CA VAL A 46 -2.00 16.71 -1.75
C VAL A 46 -2.66 18.10 -1.74
N ASN A 47 -3.10 18.50 -0.59
CA ASN A 47 -3.70 19.78 -0.30
C ASN A 47 -3.24 20.23 1.09
N GLY A 48 -3.81 21.31 1.62
CA GLY A 48 -3.47 21.82 2.94
C GLY A 48 -3.63 20.84 4.12
N HIS A 49 -4.31 19.71 3.90
CA HIS A 49 -4.50 18.69 4.94
C HIS A 49 -3.26 17.80 5.14
N ILE A 50 -2.41 17.60 4.14
CA ILE A 50 -1.25 16.71 4.26
C ILE A 50 -0.26 17.18 5.32
N MET A 51 0.00 18.48 5.40
CA MET A 51 0.86 19.05 6.44
C MET A 51 0.28 18.86 7.83
N LYS A 52 -1.02 19.12 7.98
CA LYS A 52 -1.73 18.96 9.25
C LYS A 52 -1.79 17.49 9.68
N MET A 53 -2.00 16.57 8.73
CA MET A 53 -1.92 15.13 8.99
C MET A 53 -0.52 14.69 9.41
N ALA A 54 0.52 15.18 8.77
CA ALA A 54 1.90 14.90 9.14
C ALA A 54 2.18 15.29 10.60
N MET A 55 1.75 16.47 11.00
CA MET A 55 1.88 16.94 12.39
C MET A 55 1.10 16.05 13.37
N LEU A 56 -0.16 15.72 13.07
CA LEU A 56 -1.00 14.88 13.92
C LEU A 56 -0.50 13.45 14.05
N LEU A 57 0.10 12.92 13.00
CA LEU A 57 0.68 11.58 12.95
C LEU A 57 2.13 11.54 13.46
N ASN A 58 2.68 12.69 13.87
CA ASN A 58 4.07 12.83 14.28
C ASN A 58 5.03 12.18 13.26
N THR A 59 4.90 12.62 12.02
CA THR A 59 5.67 12.15 10.86
C THR A 59 5.96 13.32 9.92
N SER A 60 6.74 13.10 8.88
CA SER A 60 6.98 14.13 7.86
C SER A 60 6.02 13.97 6.67
N THR A 61 5.82 15.05 5.92
CA THR A 61 5.07 15.00 4.66
C THR A 61 5.73 14.07 3.65
N GLU A 62 7.05 14.03 3.64
CA GLU A 62 7.86 13.14 2.81
C GLU A 62 7.58 11.66 3.16
N GLU A 63 7.51 11.31 4.45
CA GLU A 63 7.18 9.94 4.87
C GLU A 63 5.77 9.54 4.45
N ILE A 64 4.81 10.45 4.50
CA ILE A 64 3.46 10.19 4.01
C ILE A 64 3.45 9.95 2.50
N VAL A 65 4.16 10.79 1.75
CA VAL A 65 4.21 10.72 0.28
C VAL A 65 5.00 9.50 -0.19
N LEU A 66 6.19 9.28 0.37
CA LEU A 66 7.12 8.22 -0.05
C LEU A 66 6.72 6.84 0.52
N GLY A 67 6.05 6.81 1.66
CA GLY A 67 5.70 5.58 2.35
C GLY A 67 6.82 5.01 3.23
N TYR A 68 7.93 5.71 3.31
CA TYR A 68 9.06 5.37 4.18
C TYR A 68 9.67 6.66 4.74
N LYS A 69 10.37 6.53 5.85
CA LYS A 69 11.09 7.64 6.47
C LYS A 69 12.38 7.89 5.67
N PRO A 70 12.51 9.02 4.98
CA PRO A 70 13.76 9.33 4.29
C PRO A 70 14.89 9.48 5.32
N VAL A 71 16.09 9.09 4.93
CA VAL A 71 17.28 9.29 5.77
C VAL A 71 17.56 10.78 5.82
N GLN A 72 17.19 11.40 6.92
CA GLN A 72 17.57 12.75 7.29
C GLN A 72 18.51 12.68 8.50
N ALA A 73 19.60 11.97 8.37
CA ALA A 73 20.65 12.06 9.37
C ALA A 73 21.44 13.35 9.09
N GLU A 74 21.42 14.27 10.04
CA GLU A 74 22.43 15.34 10.05
C GLU A 74 23.80 14.66 10.00
N GLY A 75 24.54 14.83 8.90
CA GLY A 75 25.82 14.18 8.67
C GLY A 75 25.78 12.89 7.82
N ALA A 76 24.61 12.46 7.30
CA ALA A 76 24.58 11.36 6.35
C ALA A 76 25.31 11.74 5.06
N THR A 77 26.20 10.88 4.61
CA THR A 77 26.90 11.06 3.34
C THR A 77 26.02 10.60 2.17
N VAL A 78 26.40 11.01 0.95
CA VAL A 78 25.72 10.54 -0.27
C VAL A 78 25.80 9.02 -0.37
N GLU A 79 26.91 8.44 0.08
CA GLU A 79 27.16 7.01 0.13
C GLU A 79 26.17 6.30 1.05
N ASP A 80 25.90 6.83 2.24
CA ASP A 80 24.93 6.26 3.20
C ASP A 80 23.53 6.21 2.59
N VAL A 81 23.12 7.26 1.89
CA VAL A 81 21.83 7.33 1.20
C VAL A 81 21.77 6.33 0.06
N GLN A 82 22.84 6.20 -0.73
CA GLN A 82 22.92 5.24 -1.82
C GLN A 82 22.85 3.80 -1.31
N GLU A 83 23.53 3.48 -0.21
CA GLU A 83 23.50 2.16 0.41
C GLU A 83 22.07 1.80 0.87
N GLU A 84 21.37 2.71 1.55
CA GLU A 84 19.99 2.46 1.97
C GLU A 84 19.05 2.23 0.78
N TYR A 85 19.17 3.03 -0.28
CA TYR A 85 18.39 2.82 -1.50
C TYR A 85 18.70 1.49 -2.17
N SER A 86 19.96 1.08 -2.23
CA SER A 86 20.37 -0.21 -2.80
C SER A 86 19.78 -1.38 -2.04
N ILE A 87 19.84 -1.37 -0.72
CA ILE A 87 19.25 -2.39 0.14
C ILE A 87 17.73 -2.47 -0.09
N ARG A 88 17.08 -1.35 -0.19
CA ARG A 88 15.64 -1.27 -0.41
C ARG A 88 15.22 -1.77 -1.79
N ILE A 89 15.96 -1.41 -2.83
CA ILE A 89 15.74 -1.90 -4.20
C ILE A 89 15.90 -3.42 -4.25
N THR A 90 16.97 -3.96 -3.68
CA THR A 90 17.21 -5.41 -3.61
C THR A 90 16.07 -6.14 -2.90
N SER A 91 15.57 -5.58 -1.81
CA SER A 91 14.43 -6.14 -1.08
C SER A 91 13.15 -6.17 -1.92
N TYR A 92 12.88 -5.10 -2.68
CA TYR A 92 11.73 -5.06 -3.58
C TYR A 92 11.87 -6.01 -4.77
N GLU A 93 13.04 -6.12 -5.35
CA GLU A 93 13.31 -7.07 -6.44
C GLU A 93 13.08 -8.51 -5.99
N LYS A 94 13.54 -8.87 -4.79
CA LYS A 94 13.27 -10.18 -4.19
C LYS A 94 11.78 -10.42 -4.00
N ARG A 95 11.04 -9.44 -3.50
CA ARG A 95 9.59 -9.53 -3.31
C ARG A 95 8.84 -9.67 -4.62
N ILE A 96 9.24 -8.94 -5.65
CA ILE A 96 8.67 -9.06 -7.00
C ILE A 96 8.89 -10.47 -7.53
N ASN A 97 10.11 -11.00 -7.43
CA ASN A 97 10.43 -12.36 -7.86
C ASN A 97 9.59 -13.42 -7.12
N ASP A 98 9.42 -13.29 -5.81
CA ASP A 98 8.60 -14.18 -5.00
C ASP A 98 7.11 -14.11 -5.43
N LEU A 99 6.59 -12.92 -5.67
CA LEU A 99 5.23 -12.71 -6.16
C LEU A 99 5.02 -13.30 -7.57
N GLU A 100 5.98 -13.15 -8.46
CA GLU A 100 5.94 -13.75 -9.81
C GLU A 100 5.86 -15.28 -9.75
N LYS A 101 6.60 -15.91 -8.83
CA LYS A 101 6.53 -17.35 -8.58
C LYS A 101 5.14 -17.77 -8.06
N ILE A 102 4.58 -17.00 -7.14
CA ILE A 102 3.22 -17.26 -6.62
C ILE A 102 2.19 -17.13 -7.73
N ILE A 103 2.28 -16.12 -8.58
CA ILE A 103 1.39 -15.92 -9.74
C ILE A 103 1.49 -17.11 -10.67
N ALA A 104 2.68 -17.56 -11.04
CA ALA A 104 2.87 -18.72 -11.91
C ALA A 104 2.23 -19.99 -11.34
N THR A 105 2.40 -20.22 -10.02
CA THR A 105 1.79 -21.35 -9.32
C THR A 105 0.26 -21.27 -9.31
N LEU A 106 -0.29 -20.09 -9.07
CA LEU A 106 -1.74 -19.86 -9.08
C LEU A 106 -2.33 -20.03 -10.49
N GLU A 107 -1.66 -19.56 -11.52
CA GLU A 107 -2.07 -19.74 -12.93
C GLU A 107 -2.12 -21.22 -13.30
N GLU A 108 -1.11 -22.00 -12.90
CA GLU A 108 -1.09 -23.45 -13.13
C GLU A 108 -2.21 -24.15 -12.37
N THR A 109 -2.45 -23.78 -11.11
CA THR A 109 -3.53 -24.31 -10.31
C THR A 109 -4.90 -24.04 -10.94
N VAL A 110 -5.13 -22.82 -11.42
CA VAL A 110 -6.37 -22.45 -12.13
C VAL A 110 -6.53 -23.26 -13.41
N ARG A 111 -5.48 -23.43 -14.19
CA ARG A 111 -5.50 -24.25 -15.41
C ARG A 111 -5.87 -25.70 -15.11
N THR A 112 -5.25 -26.31 -14.12
CA THR A 112 -5.53 -27.67 -13.70
C THR A 112 -6.98 -27.84 -13.23
N LYS A 113 -7.50 -26.92 -12.44
CA LYS A 113 -8.89 -26.93 -11.99
C LYS A 113 -9.88 -26.77 -13.14
N ASN A 114 -9.59 -25.93 -14.12
CA ASN A 114 -10.39 -25.77 -15.33
C ASN A 114 -10.44 -27.05 -16.16
N ASP A 115 -9.32 -27.75 -16.30
CA ASP A 115 -9.25 -29.04 -16.98
C ASP A 115 -10.10 -30.09 -16.28
N VAL A 116 -10.05 -30.16 -14.97
CA VAL A 116 -10.92 -31.06 -14.17
C VAL A 116 -12.40 -30.72 -14.34
N ILE A 117 -12.75 -29.45 -14.34
CA ILE A 117 -14.14 -28.99 -14.58
C ILE A 117 -14.62 -29.44 -15.97
N LEU A 118 -13.81 -29.29 -17.00
CA LEU A 118 -14.14 -29.72 -18.36
C LEU A 118 -14.32 -31.23 -18.44
N MET A 119 -13.47 -32.01 -17.79
CA MET A 119 -13.60 -33.48 -17.73
C MET A 119 -14.89 -33.90 -17.03
N LEU A 120 -15.23 -33.27 -15.91
CA LEU A 120 -16.47 -33.56 -15.17
C LEU A 120 -17.71 -33.19 -15.98
N LYS A 121 -17.72 -32.09 -16.69
CA LYS A 121 -18.81 -31.70 -17.59
C LYS A 121 -19.01 -32.70 -18.71
N LYS A 122 -17.95 -33.18 -19.34
CA LYS A 122 -18.02 -34.22 -20.38
C LYS A 122 -18.57 -35.54 -19.84
N ARG A 123 -18.24 -35.92 -18.60
CA ARG A 123 -18.81 -37.13 -17.96
C ARG A 123 -20.30 -36.97 -17.71
N LEU A 124 -20.72 -35.84 -17.16
CA LEU A 124 -22.14 -35.54 -16.91
C LEU A 124 -22.96 -35.57 -18.20
N ASP A 125 -22.45 -35.04 -19.29
CA ASP A 125 -23.14 -35.04 -20.59
C ASP A 125 -23.27 -36.47 -21.19
N LYS A 126 -22.35 -37.38 -20.87
CA LYS A 126 -22.42 -38.78 -21.30
C LYS A 126 -23.40 -39.64 -20.48
N GLU A 127 -23.70 -39.23 -19.24
CA GLU A 127 -24.64 -39.93 -18.36
C GLU A 127 -26.10 -39.51 -18.57
N LYS A 128 -26.35 -38.50 -19.42
CA LYS A 128 -27.72 -38.11 -19.87
C LYS A 128 -28.21 -38.97 -21.06
#